data_b100975bdfdc56cb79dcf5012bee588d
#
_entry.id   b100975bdfdc56cb79dcf5012bee588d
#
_cell.length_a   1.000
_cell.length_b   1.000
_cell.length_c   1.000
_cell.angle_alpha   90.00
_cell.angle_beta   90.00
_cell.angle_gamma   90.00
#
_symmetry.space_group_name_H-M   'P 1'
#
loop_
_entity.id
_entity.type
_entity.pdbx_description
1 polymer ?
#
loop_
_entity_poly.entity_id
_entity_poly.type
_entity_poly.pdbx_seq_one_letter_code
_entity_poly.pdbx_strand_id
1 'polypeptide(L)'
;MSANAVIPVFAVPPGQALARTAPPLPSFAETIAYLKSRRKRSVHELLVEADAKGSLLIQPRCGVGAQAKMAELLQVLERDARPDVLSLTIDAYTRLCQFERADEVLRENPHQLNGYPLVCHGYERVRELDQLVEAPIEIRHGSPDARLLFETSIAGGITAFEGVAIGYNVPYSKDVPIRASLAYWRHVDRRCGELAEHGIIVDRELFGTLTAVLMPPSISLAMTLLEALCAVREGVRCLSIACCQGGSIAQDVAALRAIRQLAGKYLPGVAVFPVLHQFMGAFPADRAAAEALILEGALAARKGRGIKVINKTYEEAYGVPTAQANALGIWTTRLANSRIADFIVLDEGEVAEETHWIVREVDEIVAPVLARGDLYDGIAGAFDDGILDVPFSASRYARGDVLPMRDRTGAIRYHHVGQLALSRDVLQRNAALLDHATSSPSFNVFDKLMRDILHFVNQPTPGPIAGNGI
;
A
#
# COMPACT_ATOMS: atom_id res chain seq x y z
N MET A 1 21.37 30.74 25.91
CA MET A 1 21.07 29.32 25.69
C MET A 1 20.80 29.16 24.21
N SER A 2 21.78 28.70 23.44
CA SER A 2 21.72 28.59 22.00
C SER A 2 20.79 27.41 21.62
N ALA A 3 19.74 27.69 20.87
CA ALA A 3 18.90 26.67 20.24
C ALA A 3 19.78 25.89 19.25
N ASN A 4 20.06 24.64 19.54
CA ASN A 4 20.62 23.70 18.58
C ASN A 4 19.64 23.59 17.42
N ALA A 5 19.98 24.24 16.31
CA ALA A 5 19.28 24.00 15.05
C ALA A 5 19.54 22.55 14.65
N VAL A 6 18.56 21.70 14.83
CA VAL A 6 18.51 20.37 14.24
C VAL A 6 18.44 20.60 12.73
N ILE A 7 19.57 20.44 12.05
CA ILE A 7 19.61 20.44 10.58
C ILE A 7 18.75 19.24 10.16
N PRO A 8 17.66 19.45 9.39
CA PRO A 8 16.86 18.33 8.94
C PRO A 8 17.72 17.40 8.09
N VAL A 9 17.79 16.13 8.44
CA VAL A 9 18.52 15.08 7.72
C VAL A 9 18.15 15.03 6.22
N PHE A 10 17.04 15.65 5.85
CA PHE A 10 16.45 15.67 4.50
C PHE A 10 16.83 16.91 3.65
N ALA A 11 17.69 17.81 4.14
CA ALA A 11 18.10 19.01 3.40
C ALA A 11 19.26 18.76 2.41
N VAL A 12 19.72 17.52 2.24
CA VAL A 12 20.80 17.21 1.29
C VAL A 12 20.23 17.15 -0.12
N PRO A 13 20.71 17.98 -1.06
CA PRO A 13 20.35 17.87 -2.47
C PRO A 13 20.66 16.46 -2.98
N PRO A 14 19.81 15.86 -3.83
CA PRO A 14 20.09 14.55 -4.40
C PRO A 14 21.38 14.65 -5.22
N GLY A 15 22.47 14.10 -4.71
CA GLY A 15 23.79 14.12 -5.36
C GLY A 15 24.98 14.33 -4.45
N GLN A 16 24.87 15.03 -3.31
CA GLN A 16 26.04 15.32 -2.47
C GLN A 16 26.30 14.29 -1.36
N ALA A 17 25.27 13.67 -0.77
CA ALA A 17 25.48 12.60 0.22
C ALA A 17 25.71 11.22 -0.43
N LEU A 18 25.38 11.06 -1.70
CA LEU A 18 25.41 9.84 -2.47
C LEU A 18 26.78 9.45 -3.02
N ALA A 19 27.70 10.39 -3.15
CA ALA A 19 28.99 10.15 -3.78
C ALA A 19 29.91 9.16 -3.02
N ARG A 20 29.50 8.70 -1.83
CA ARG A 20 30.32 7.83 -0.99
C ARG A 20 29.86 6.37 -0.90
N THR A 21 28.59 6.04 -1.13
CA THR A 21 28.05 4.70 -0.83
C THR A 21 27.25 4.04 -1.96
N ALA A 22 26.75 4.80 -2.94
CA ALA A 22 26.01 4.22 -4.07
C ALA A 22 26.84 4.32 -5.37
N PRO A 23 26.81 3.30 -6.24
CA PRO A 23 27.36 3.39 -7.58
C PRO A 23 26.73 4.56 -8.36
N PRO A 24 27.50 5.25 -9.24
CA PRO A 24 26.96 6.33 -10.05
C PRO A 24 25.86 5.79 -10.96
N LEU A 25 24.73 6.52 -11.02
CA LEU A 25 23.64 6.15 -11.90
C LEU A 25 23.97 6.45 -13.37
N PRO A 26 23.46 5.65 -14.32
CA PRO A 26 23.56 5.98 -15.74
C PRO A 26 22.75 7.26 -16.02
N SER A 27 23.07 7.91 -17.13
CA SER A 27 22.26 9.04 -17.61
C SER A 27 20.83 8.60 -17.90
N PHE A 28 19.90 9.56 -17.90
CA PHE A 28 18.50 9.27 -18.23
C PHE A 28 18.35 8.69 -19.63
N ALA A 29 19.14 9.16 -20.61
CA ALA A 29 19.13 8.63 -21.96
C ALA A 29 19.60 7.15 -22.03
N GLU A 30 20.63 6.79 -21.28
CA GLU A 30 21.11 5.41 -21.17
C GLU A 30 20.06 4.53 -20.47
N THR A 31 19.40 5.05 -19.44
CA THR A 31 18.29 4.36 -18.76
C THR A 31 17.13 4.08 -19.73
N ILE A 32 16.70 5.07 -20.52
CA ILE A 32 15.66 4.89 -21.56
C ILE A 32 16.08 3.85 -22.60
N ALA A 33 17.33 3.94 -23.08
CA ALA A 33 17.84 3.00 -24.08
C ALA A 33 17.83 1.55 -23.53
N TYR A 34 18.25 1.36 -22.27
CA TYR A 34 18.18 0.07 -21.60
C TYR A 34 16.74 -0.42 -21.47
N LEU A 35 15.82 0.38 -20.96
CA LEU A 35 14.41 0.00 -20.80
C LEU A 35 13.75 -0.40 -22.13
N LYS A 36 14.06 0.31 -23.23
CA LYS A 36 13.58 -0.04 -24.57
C LYS A 36 14.18 -1.32 -25.15
N SER A 37 15.38 -1.69 -24.69
CA SER A 37 16.03 -2.93 -25.13
C SER A 37 15.47 -4.19 -24.45
N ARG A 38 14.75 -4.03 -23.34
CA ARG A 38 14.18 -5.15 -22.59
C ARG A 38 13.04 -5.81 -23.38
N ARG A 39 12.99 -7.13 -23.31
CA ARG A 39 11.90 -7.94 -23.91
C ARG A 39 10.90 -8.45 -22.87
N LYS A 40 11.20 -8.24 -21.60
CA LYS A 40 10.37 -8.68 -20.47
C LYS A 40 9.09 -7.85 -20.41
N ARG A 41 7.97 -8.50 -20.15
CA ARG A 41 6.68 -7.83 -19.94
C ARG A 41 6.73 -6.90 -18.73
N SER A 42 6.07 -5.77 -18.82
CA SER A 42 5.90 -4.84 -17.72
C SER A 42 4.69 -5.21 -16.84
N VAL A 43 4.66 -4.71 -15.61
CA VAL A 43 3.47 -4.85 -14.75
C VAL A 43 2.27 -4.17 -15.39
N HIS A 44 2.44 -3.01 -16.03
CA HIS A 44 1.36 -2.34 -16.77
C HIS A 44 0.69 -3.25 -17.81
N GLU A 45 1.47 -3.95 -18.64
CA GLU A 45 0.93 -4.88 -19.64
C GLU A 45 0.15 -6.03 -19.00
N LEU A 46 0.63 -6.55 -17.85
CA LEU A 46 -0.09 -7.59 -17.11
C LEU A 46 -1.41 -7.07 -16.53
N LEU A 47 -1.43 -5.86 -15.99
CA LEU A 47 -2.62 -5.23 -15.43
C LEU A 47 -3.71 -5.01 -16.50
N VAL A 48 -3.31 -4.49 -17.68
CA VAL A 48 -4.23 -4.30 -18.80
C VAL A 48 -4.83 -5.63 -19.26
N GLU A 49 -4.00 -6.66 -19.40
CA GLU A 49 -4.47 -7.99 -19.79
C GLU A 49 -5.39 -8.61 -18.74
N ALA A 50 -5.04 -8.51 -17.46
CA ALA A 50 -5.82 -9.03 -16.35
C ALA A 50 -7.20 -8.34 -16.24
N ASP A 51 -7.26 -7.02 -16.43
CA ASP A 51 -8.50 -6.25 -16.42
C ASP A 51 -9.42 -6.69 -17.59
N ALA A 52 -8.87 -6.84 -18.79
CA ALA A 52 -9.61 -7.31 -19.96
C ALA A 52 -10.15 -8.74 -19.77
N LYS A 53 -9.42 -9.62 -19.09
CA LYS A 53 -9.81 -11.02 -18.82
C LYS A 53 -10.66 -11.18 -17.55
N GLY A 54 -10.74 -10.15 -16.71
CA GLY A 54 -11.35 -10.25 -15.38
C GLY A 54 -10.61 -11.24 -14.48
N SER A 55 -9.30 -11.38 -14.61
CA SER A 55 -8.44 -12.23 -13.78
C SER A 55 -7.78 -11.42 -12.67
N LEU A 56 -7.38 -12.10 -11.60
CA LEU A 56 -6.72 -11.52 -10.44
C LEU A 56 -5.24 -11.90 -10.46
N LEU A 57 -4.35 -10.91 -10.56
CA LEU A 57 -2.91 -11.08 -10.44
C LEU A 57 -2.50 -11.23 -8.97
N ILE A 58 -1.44 -12.00 -8.71
CA ILE A 58 -0.96 -12.29 -7.37
C ILE A 58 0.48 -11.86 -7.24
N GLN A 59 0.76 -11.08 -6.20
CA GLN A 59 2.07 -10.52 -5.91
C GLN A 59 2.45 -10.76 -4.44
N PRO A 60 3.50 -11.56 -4.14
CA PRO A 60 4.01 -11.72 -2.78
C PRO A 60 4.78 -10.49 -2.32
N ARG A 61 4.93 -10.35 -1.00
CA ARG A 61 5.91 -9.44 -0.40
C ARG A 61 7.14 -10.25 -0.02
N CYS A 62 8.28 -9.90 -0.61
CA CYS A 62 9.55 -10.55 -0.29
C CYS A 62 10.72 -9.57 -0.38
N GLY A 63 11.69 -9.74 0.53
CA GLY A 63 12.89 -8.91 0.57
C GLY A 63 13.85 -9.43 1.63
N VAL A 64 15.11 -9.62 1.24
CA VAL A 64 16.21 -10.01 2.13
C VAL A 64 17.47 -9.21 1.76
N GLY A 65 18.38 -8.99 2.72
CA GLY A 65 19.50 -8.06 2.54
C GLY A 65 20.56 -8.52 1.55
N ALA A 66 20.92 -9.80 1.54
CA ALA A 66 22.00 -10.30 0.71
C ALA A 66 21.56 -10.56 -0.74
N GLN A 67 22.34 -10.07 -1.71
CA GLN A 67 22.09 -10.26 -3.16
C GLN A 67 21.83 -11.71 -3.55
N ALA A 68 22.73 -12.63 -3.15
CA ALA A 68 22.59 -14.05 -3.50
C ALA A 68 21.33 -14.69 -2.89
N LYS A 69 20.95 -14.28 -1.67
CA LYS A 69 19.73 -14.79 -1.03
C LYS A 69 18.48 -14.20 -1.64
N MET A 70 18.53 -12.94 -2.10
CA MET A 70 17.41 -12.33 -2.83
C MET A 70 17.21 -13.03 -4.19
N ALA A 71 18.29 -13.30 -4.91
CA ALA A 71 18.26 -14.05 -6.15
C ALA A 71 17.66 -15.46 -5.96
N GLU A 72 18.13 -16.20 -4.95
CA GLU A 72 17.60 -17.52 -4.58
C GLU A 72 16.09 -17.45 -4.28
N LEU A 73 15.67 -16.48 -3.45
CA LEU A 73 14.26 -16.30 -3.06
C LEU A 73 13.36 -16.04 -4.28
N LEU A 74 13.77 -15.14 -5.18
CA LEU A 74 12.99 -14.85 -6.40
C LEU A 74 12.85 -16.07 -7.29
N GLN A 75 13.94 -16.80 -7.52
CA GLN A 75 13.91 -18.03 -8.34
C GLN A 75 13.06 -19.15 -7.71
N VAL A 76 13.15 -19.32 -6.39
CA VAL A 76 12.31 -20.31 -5.67
C VAL A 76 10.84 -19.97 -5.81
N LEU A 77 10.46 -18.70 -5.60
CA LEU A 77 9.07 -18.27 -5.72
C LEU A 77 8.55 -18.42 -7.15
N GLU A 78 9.34 -18.04 -8.15
CA GLU A 78 8.95 -18.19 -9.56
C GLU A 78 8.78 -19.65 -9.95
N ARG A 79 9.72 -20.53 -9.58
CA ARG A 79 9.66 -21.95 -9.91
C ARG A 79 8.50 -22.66 -9.20
N ASP A 80 8.34 -22.43 -7.90
CA ASP A 80 7.47 -23.23 -7.03
C ASP A 80 6.05 -22.68 -6.93
N ALA A 81 5.88 -21.35 -6.98
CA ALA A 81 4.59 -20.70 -6.79
C ALA A 81 4.08 -19.90 -7.99
N ARG A 82 4.96 -19.50 -8.91
CA ARG A 82 4.63 -18.77 -10.14
C ARG A 82 3.74 -17.55 -9.87
N PRO A 83 4.17 -16.57 -9.06
CA PRO A 83 3.44 -15.32 -8.90
C PRO A 83 3.40 -14.57 -10.24
N ASP A 84 2.37 -13.75 -10.44
CA ASP A 84 2.25 -12.95 -11.65
C ASP A 84 3.20 -11.75 -11.64
N VAL A 85 3.46 -11.20 -10.46
CA VAL A 85 4.42 -10.12 -10.19
C VAL A 85 5.27 -10.52 -8.98
N LEU A 86 6.58 -10.29 -9.06
CA LEU A 86 7.49 -10.43 -7.92
C LEU A 86 7.70 -9.08 -7.22
N SER A 87 8.24 -9.09 -6.01
CA SER A 87 8.54 -7.86 -5.26
C SER A 87 9.98 -7.79 -4.81
N LEU A 88 10.51 -6.56 -4.74
CA LEU A 88 11.65 -6.21 -3.89
C LEU A 88 11.14 -5.32 -2.75
N THR A 89 10.96 -5.90 -1.56
CA THR A 89 10.65 -5.13 -0.36
C THR A 89 11.93 -4.53 0.20
N ILE A 90 11.94 -3.23 0.34
CA ILE A 90 13.13 -2.43 0.71
C ILE A 90 13.31 -2.45 2.23
N ASP A 91 14.57 -2.52 2.68
CA ASP A 91 14.94 -2.50 4.09
C ASP A 91 14.62 -1.18 4.82
N ALA A 92 14.59 -1.22 6.15
CA ALA A 92 14.19 -0.08 6.96
C ALA A 92 15.16 1.11 6.86
N TYR A 93 16.46 0.88 6.74
CA TYR A 93 17.44 1.97 6.66
C TYR A 93 17.35 2.70 5.32
N THR A 94 17.25 1.95 4.22
CA THR A 94 17.05 2.54 2.87
C THR A 94 15.75 3.34 2.82
N ARG A 95 14.66 2.84 3.42
CA ARG A 95 13.38 3.58 3.50
C ARG A 95 13.50 4.92 4.23
N LEU A 96 14.35 4.99 5.24
CA LEU A 96 14.62 6.20 6.03
C LEU A 96 15.77 7.05 5.45
N CYS A 97 16.23 6.75 4.23
CA CYS A 97 17.38 7.41 3.59
C CYS A 97 18.69 7.35 4.40
N GLN A 98 18.83 6.32 5.26
CA GLN A 98 20.03 6.05 6.06
C GLN A 98 20.98 5.11 5.29
N PHE A 99 21.40 5.52 4.10
CA PHE A 99 22.16 4.69 3.16
C PHE A 99 23.50 4.22 3.71
N GLU A 100 24.22 5.08 4.43
CA GLU A 100 25.50 4.72 5.06
C GLU A 100 25.30 3.59 6.09
N ARG A 101 24.22 3.66 6.88
CA ARG A 101 23.89 2.61 7.85
C ARG A 101 23.46 1.32 7.18
N ALA A 102 22.66 1.42 6.11
CA ALA A 102 22.30 0.24 5.30
C ALA A 102 23.55 -0.45 4.73
N ASP A 103 24.52 0.31 4.22
CA ASP A 103 25.77 -0.20 3.66
C ASP A 103 26.68 -0.84 4.73
N GLU A 104 26.79 -0.23 5.92
CA GLU A 104 27.50 -0.82 7.05
C GLU A 104 26.92 -2.21 7.41
N VAL A 105 25.60 -2.28 7.64
CA VAL A 105 24.94 -3.54 7.99
C VAL A 105 25.02 -4.55 6.86
N LEU A 106 24.91 -4.12 5.60
CA LEU A 106 25.07 -4.99 4.44
C LEU A 106 26.46 -5.65 4.40
N ARG A 107 27.51 -4.89 4.74
CA ARG A 107 28.89 -5.42 4.77
C ARG A 107 29.16 -6.30 5.98
N GLU A 108 28.63 -5.96 7.16
CA GLU A 108 28.91 -6.67 8.39
C GLU A 108 28.04 -7.93 8.54
N ASN A 109 26.73 -7.79 8.36
CA ASN A 109 25.76 -8.89 8.49
C ASN A 109 24.46 -8.61 7.73
N PRO A 110 24.37 -8.93 6.43
CA PRO A 110 23.20 -8.67 5.61
C PRO A 110 21.91 -9.38 6.10
N HIS A 111 22.03 -10.39 6.96
CA HIS A 111 20.87 -11.08 7.53
C HIS A 111 20.10 -10.23 8.56
N GLN A 112 20.69 -9.15 9.07
CA GLN A 112 20.01 -8.21 9.96
C GLN A 112 19.11 -7.22 9.22
N LEU A 113 19.23 -7.13 7.90
CA LEU A 113 18.36 -6.29 7.07
C LEU A 113 17.01 -6.99 6.85
N ASN A 114 15.94 -6.28 7.15
CA ASN A 114 14.56 -6.75 7.01
C ASN A 114 14.00 -6.54 5.59
N GLY A 115 14.85 -6.35 4.61
CA GLY A 115 14.52 -6.12 3.21
C GLY A 115 15.77 -5.94 2.36
N TYR A 116 15.59 -5.63 1.09
CA TYR A 116 16.67 -5.47 0.12
C TYR A 116 17.18 -4.02 0.09
N PRO A 117 18.46 -3.75 0.41
CA PRO A 117 19.06 -2.41 0.41
C PRO A 117 19.42 -1.97 -1.02
N LEU A 118 18.40 -1.74 -1.84
CA LEU A 118 18.49 -1.55 -3.28
C LEU A 118 19.49 -0.46 -3.68
N VAL A 119 19.49 0.67 -2.97
CA VAL A 119 20.39 1.80 -3.27
C VAL A 119 21.86 1.42 -3.03
N CYS A 120 22.16 0.67 -1.97
CA CYS A 120 23.50 0.22 -1.63
C CYS A 120 24.01 -0.85 -2.62
N HIS A 121 23.15 -1.75 -3.06
CA HIS A 121 23.49 -2.73 -4.10
C HIS A 121 23.70 -2.07 -5.47
N GLY A 122 22.97 -0.98 -5.76
CA GLY A 122 23.06 -0.26 -7.02
C GLY A 122 22.27 -0.90 -8.15
N TYR A 123 22.07 -0.13 -9.22
CA TYR A 123 21.21 -0.51 -10.35
C TYR A 123 21.68 -1.74 -11.13
N GLU A 124 23.00 -2.01 -11.18
CA GLU A 124 23.52 -3.17 -11.88
C GLU A 124 23.08 -4.48 -11.23
N ARG A 125 23.12 -4.54 -9.89
CA ARG A 125 22.62 -5.68 -9.12
C ARG A 125 21.11 -5.86 -9.24
N VAL A 126 20.38 -4.76 -9.37
CA VAL A 126 18.94 -4.81 -9.65
C VAL A 126 18.67 -5.38 -11.05
N ARG A 127 19.47 -5.01 -12.07
CA ARG A 127 19.40 -5.61 -13.41
C ARG A 127 19.64 -7.12 -13.39
N GLU A 128 20.63 -7.57 -12.61
CA GLU A 128 20.90 -8.99 -12.44
C GLU A 128 19.66 -9.73 -11.90
N LEU A 129 19.00 -9.19 -10.87
CA LEU A 129 17.76 -9.78 -10.32
C LEU A 129 16.62 -9.76 -11.34
N ASP A 130 16.43 -8.64 -12.04
CA ASP A 130 15.37 -8.54 -13.04
C ASP A 130 15.55 -9.51 -14.21
N GLN A 131 16.80 -9.73 -14.63
CA GLN A 131 17.12 -10.67 -15.71
C GLN A 131 17.05 -12.14 -15.30
N LEU A 132 17.12 -12.42 -14.00
CA LEU A 132 17.14 -13.77 -13.45
C LEU A 132 15.77 -14.45 -13.47
N VAL A 133 14.69 -13.69 -13.51
CA VAL A 133 13.30 -14.14 -13.42
C VAL A 133 12.49 -13.64 -14.62
N GLU A 134 11.43 -14.37 -14.99
CA GLU A 134 10.53 -13.98 -16.08
C GLU A 134 9.43 -13.03 -15.62
N ALA A 135 8.89 -13.25 -14.42
CA ALA A 135 7.87 -12.37 -13.85
C ALA A 135 8.43 -10.96 -13.61
N PRO A 136 7.68 -9.89 -13.97
CA PRO A 136 8.12 -8.53 -13.68
C PRO A 136 8.22 -8.29 -12.17
N ILE A 137 9.09 -7.35 -11.81
CA ILE A 137 9.34 -7.00 -10.41
C ILE A 137 8.73 -5.63 -10.12
N GLU A 138 8.17 -5.48 -8.93
CA GLU A 138 7.71 -4.21 -8.36
C GLU A 138 8.49 -3.87 -7.10
N ILE A 139 8.86 -2.59 -6.93
CA ILE A 139 9.50 -2.09 -5.72
C ILE A 139 8.46 -1.73 -4.69
N ARG A 140 8.64 -2.26 -3.45
CA ARG A 140 7.76 -2.01 -2.31
C ARG A 140 8.55 -1.46 -1.13
N HIS A 141 8.08 -0.34 -0.60
CA HIS A 141 8.81 0.36 0.46
C HIS A 141 7.87 1.14 1.40
N GLY A 142 8.33 2.19 2.03
CA GLY A 142 7.58 3.06 2.93
C GLY A 142 8.36 4.35 3.15
N SER A 143 9.02 4.86 2.11
CA SER A 143 9.86 6.05 2.21
C SER A 143 9.08 7.32 1.93
N PRO A 144 9.19 8.36 2.78
CA PRO A 144 8.63 9.68 2.49
C PRO A 144 9.45 10.44 1.42
N ASP A 145 10.71 10.02 1.17
CA ASP A 145 11.58 10.52 0.09
C ASP A 145 12.15 9.35 -0.71
N ALA A 146 11.51 9.02 -1.82
CA ALA A 146 11.89 7.89 -2.66
C ALA A 146 12.66 8.28 -3.93
N ARG A 147 13.13 9.52 -4.06
CA ARG A 147 13.75 10.01 -5.30
C ARG A 147 14.90 9.13 -5.78
N LEU A 148 15.89 8.87 -4.91
CA LEU A 148 17.03 8.04 -5.27
C LEU A 148 16.65 6.58 -5.45
N LEU A 149 15.79 6.06 -4.57
CA LEU A 149 15.29 4.69 -4.67
C LEU A 149 14.62 4.47 -6.03
N PHE A 150 13.80 5.43 -6.49
CA PHE A 150 13.15 5.40 -7.78
C PHE A 150 14.16 5.42 -8.93
N GLU A 151 15.10 6.39 -8.94
CA GLU A 151 16.09 6.52 -10.01
C GLU A 151 16.95 5.23 -10.13
N THR A 152 17.35 4.64 -8.99
CA THR A 152 18.10 3.38 -8.98
C THR A 152 17.25 2.22 -9.50
N SER A 153 15.96 2.19 -9.17
CA SER A 153 15.02 1.14 -9.61
C SER A 153 14.81 1.19 -11.12
N ILE A 154 14.54 2.37 -11.67
CA ILE A 154 14.36 2.58 -13.11
C ILE A 154 15.64 2.27 -13.89
N ALA A 155 16.80 2.71 -13.39
CA ALA A 155 18.08 2.36 -13.96
C ALA A 155 18.33 0.84 -13.91
N GLY A 156 17.79 0.16 -12.90
CA GLY A 156 17.79 -1.29 -12.74
C GLY A 156 16.82 -2.02 -13.68
N GLY A 157 15.96 -1.30 -14.41
CA GLY A 157 15.01 -1.90 -15.36
C GLY A 157 13.59 -2.11 -14.82
N ILE A 158 13.29 -1.70 -13.59
CA ILE A 158 12.00 -1.94 -12.96
C ILE A 158 11.05 -0.77 -13.26
N THR A 159 9.90 -1.09 -13.85
CA THR A 159 8.87 -0.12 -14.26
C THR A 159 7.56 -0.29 -13.48
N ALA A 160 7.64 -0.76 -12.25
CA ALA A 160 6.54 -0.79 -11.29
C ALA A 160 7.05 -0.34 -9.92
N PHE A 161 6.44 0.71 -9.38
CA PHE A 161 6.97 1.39 -8.21
C PHE A 161 5.83 1.85 -7.30
N GLU A 162 5.77 1.24 -6.13
CA GLU A 162 4.82 1.58 -5.09
C GLU A 162 5.27 2.80 -4.32
N GLY A 163 4.31 3.53 -3.78
CA GLY A 163 4.55 4.54 -2.76
C GLY A 163 3.96 5.91 -3.09
N VAL A 164 3.87 6.73 -2.05
CA VAL A 164 3.10 7.98 -2.05
C VAL A 164 3.64 8.98 -1.03
N ALA A 165 3.29 10.25 -1.21
CA ALA A 165 3.74 11.34 -0.36
C ALA A 165 3.05 11.36 1.02
N ILE A 166 1.72 11.16 1.06
CA ILE A 166 0.91 11.23 2.28
C ILE A 166 0.96 9.87 2.98
N GLY A 167 0.60 8.81 2.26
CA GLY A 167 0.47 7.47 2.82
C GLY A 167 1.78 6.88 3.36
N TYR A 168 2.95 7.38 2.90
CA TYR A 168 4.25 6.97 3.41
C TYR A 168 4.92 8.00 4.32
N ASN A 169 4.31 9.16 4.51
CA ASN A 169 4.74 10.13 5.49
C ASN A 169 3.94 10.01 6.79
N VAL A 170 2.65 10.32 6.71
CA VAL A 170 1.78 10.52 7.88
C VAL A 170 1.74 9.32 8.83
N PRO A 171 1.67 8.05 8.37
CA PRO A 171 1.68 6.90 9.26
C PRO A 171 3.04 6.55 9.86
N TYR A 172 4.16 6.92 9.21
CA TYR A 172 5.48 6.35 9.51
C TYR A 172 6.54 7.37 9.90
N SER A 173 6.36 8.66 9.57
CA SER A 173 7.41 9.68 9.69
C SER A 173 6.98 10.79 10.63
N LYS A 174 7.65 10.89 11.79
CA LYS A 174 7.31 11.89 12.81
C LYS A 174 7.59 13.33 12.38
N ASP A 175 8.73 13.55 11.72
CA ASP A 175 9.33 14.87 11.56
C ASP A 175 9.47 15.32 10.10
N VAL A 176 8.94 14.58 9.13
CA VAL A 176 8.98 14.96 7.72
C VAL A 176 7.78 15.85 7.39
N PRO A 177 8.00 17.11 6.98
CA PRO A 177 6.89 17.99 6.57
C PRO A 177 6.15 17.42 5.35
N ILE A 178 4.84 17.51 5.35
CA ILE A 178 4.01 17.03 4.22
C ILE A 178 4.39 17.73 2.91
N ARG A 179 4.65 19.04 2.95
CA ARG A 179 5.12 19.81 1.77
C ARG A 179 6.41 19.23 1.19
N ALA A 180 7.34 18.80 2.05
CA ALA A 180 8.60 18.21 1.61
C ALA A 180 8.37 16.86 0.93
N SER A 181 7.57 15.98 1.55
CA SER A 181 7.22 14.68 0.98
C SER A 181 6.50 14.84 -0.36
N LEU A 182 5.52 15.75 -0.46
CA LEU A 182 4.83 16.07 -1.71
C LEU A 182 5.81 16.52 -2.81
N ALA A 183 6.81 17.37 -2.46
CA ALA A 183 7.83 17.83 -3.42
C ALA A 183 8.74 16.68 -3.88
N TYR A 184 9.11 15.76 -2.98
CA TYR A 184 9.93 14.59 -3.32
C TYR A 184 9.19 13.63 -4.26
N TRP A 185 7.91 13.35 -3.96
CA TRP A 185 7.10 12.47 -4.79
C TRP A 185 6.70 13.11 -6.12
N ARG A 186 6.55 14.42 -6.16
CA ARG A 186 6.39 15.17 -7.41
C ARG A 186 7.55 14.91 -8.39
N HIS A 187 8.80 14.80 -7.88
CA HIS A 187 9.95 14.42 -8.70
C HIS A 187 9.76 13.01 -9.30
N VAL A 188 9.37 12.04 -8.48
CA VAL A 188 9.14 10.65 -8.92
C VAL A 188 8.06 10.60 -10.01
N ASP A 189 6.95 11.27 -9.78
CA ASP A 189 5.82 11.28 -10.72
C ASP A 189 6.18 11.98 -12.03
N ARG A 190 6.93 13.10 -11.99
CA ARG A 190 7.46 13.75 -13.19
C ARG A 190 8.37 12.84 -14.00
N ARG A 191 9.23 12.09 -13.34
CA ARG A 191 10.10 11.11 -14.03
C ARG A 191 9.28 10.00 -14.68
N CYS A 192 8.18 9.56 -14.07
CA CYS A 192 7.25 8.63 -14.70
C CYS A 192 6.58 9.25 -15.94
N GLY A 193 6.19 10.53 -15.87
CA GLY A 193 5.64 11.27 -17.01
C GLY A 193 6.65 11.39 -18.16
N GLU A 194 7.89 11.77 -17.89
CA GLU A 194 8.99 11.83 -18.85
C GLU A 194 9.24 10.46 -19.51
N LEU A 195 9.22 9.37 -18.75
CA LEU A 195 9.33 8.01 -19.29
C LEU A 195 8.16 7.66 -20.20
N ALA A 196 6.94 8.07 -19.83
CA ALA A 196 5.74 7.85 -20.64
C ALA A 196 5.79 8.55 -22.00
N GLU A 197 6.45 9.72 -22.12
CA GLU A 197 6.72 10.40 -23.40
C GLU A 197 7.60 9.56 -24.34
N HIS A 198 8.42 8.69 -23.77
CA HIS A 198 9.25 7.73 -24.50
C HIS A 198 8.60 6.35 -24.74
N GLY A 199 7.30 6.23 -24.40
CA GLY A 199 6.53 4.98 -24.52
C GLY A 199 6.82 3.95 -23.42
N ILE A 200 7.46 4.35 -22.33
CA ILE A 200 7.77 3.50 -21.17
C ILE A 200 6.76 3.85 -20.07
N ILE A 201 5.78 2.98 -19.87
CA ILE A 201 4.74 3.19 -18.85
C ILE A 201 5.19 2.56 -17.53
N VAL A 202 5.30 3.39 -16.50
CA VAL A 202 5.53 2.95 -15.13
C VAL A 202 4.19 2.74 -14.44
N ASP A 203 3.97 1.56 -13.86
CA ASP A 203 2.85 1.36 -12.93
C ASP A 203 3.21 2.03 -11.60
N ARG A 204 2.44 3.04 -11.24
CA ARG A 204 2.54 3.70 -9.93
C ARG A 204 1.48 3.11 -9.02
N GLU A 205 1.90 2.25 -8.09
CA GLU A 205 0.99 1.76 -7.07
C GLU A 205 0.90 2.79 -5.92
N LEU A 206 -0.31 3.31 -5.74
CA LEU A 206 -0.64 4.24 -4.68
C LEU A 206 -1.27 3.45 -3.55
N PHE A 207 -0.52 3.33 -2.48
CA PHE A 207 -0.93 2.62 -1.29
C PHE A 207 -1.56 3.59 -0.29
N GLY A 208 -2.86 3.44 -0.03
CA GLY A 208 -3.56 4.29 0.92
C GLY A 208 -2.92 4.32 2.31
N THR A 209 -3.39 5.20 3.14
CA THR A 209 -2.91 5.32 4.52
C THR A 209 -3.36 4.14 5.36
N LEU A 210 -2.42 3.52 6.08
CA LEU A 210 -2.64 2.38 6.95
C LEU A 210 -2.05 2.64 8.33
N THR A 211 -2.85 3.12 9.24
CA THR A 211 -2.47 3.23 10.64
C THR A 211 -3.25 2.21 11.46
N ALA A 212 -2.53 1.33 12.17
CA ALA A 212 -3.10 0.30 13.04
C ALA A 212 -4.20 -0.57 12.40
N VAL A 213 -4.40 -0.48 11.09
CA VAL A 213 -5.40 -1.23 10.28
C VAL A 213 -6.86 -0.99 10.72
N LEU A 214 -7.09 0.06 11.46
CA LEU A 214 -8.42 0.54 11.79
C LEU A 214 -8.63 1.88 11.04
N MET A 215 -8.64 1.80 9.70
CA MET A 215 -8.72 2.94 8.79
C MET A 215 -10.02 2.88 8.00
N PRO A 216 -10.93 3.87 8.13
CA PRO A 216 -12.07 3.96 7.25
C PRO A 216 -11.64 3.98 5.77
N PRO A 217 -12.25 3.14 4.90
CA PRO A 217 -11.85 3.08 3.48
C PRO A 217 -11.88 4.44 2.80
N SER A 218 -12.83 5.29 3.17
CA SER A 218 -12.99 6.63 2.59
C SER A 218 -11.84 7.58 2.90
N ILE A 219 -11.22 7.54 4.10
CA ILE A 219 -10.00 8.31 4.37
C ILE A 219 -8.85 7.81 3.50
N SER A 220 -8.62 6.51 3.48
CA SER A 220 -7.55 5.93 2.69
C SER A 220 -7.71 6.29 1.21
N LEU A 221 -8.90 6.12 0.64
CA LEU A 221 -9.19 6.45 -0.76
C LEU A 221 -9.16 7.96 -1.04
N ALA A 222 -9.56 8.82 -0.11
CA ALA A 222 -9.47 10.27 -0.27
C ALA A 222 -8.00 10.72 -0.37
N MET A 223 -7.13 10.22 0.52
CA MET A 223 -5.70 10.49 0.45
C MET A 223 -5.10 10.00 -0.85
N THR A 224 -5.39 8.74 -1.22
CA THR A 224 -4.89 8.15 -2.47
C THR A 224 -5.40 8.90 -3.71
N LEU A 225 -6.64 9.36 -3.71
CA LEU A 225 -7.19 10.13 -4.84
C LEU A 225 -6.48 11.48 -5.01
N LEU A 226 -6.20 12.20 -3.92
CA LEU A 226 -5.43 13.44 -3.96
C LEU A 226 -4.02 13.20 -4.51
N GLU A 227 -3.37 12.12 -4.10
CA GLU A 227 -2.05 11.71 -4.60
C GLU A 227 -2.10 11.28 -6.07
N ALA A 228 -3.15 10.56 -6.48
CA ALA A 228 -3.39 10.21 -7.88
C ALA A 228 -3.54 11.45 -8.78
N LEU A 229 -4.27 12.46 -8.30
CA LEU A 229 -4.40 13.74 -9.00
C LEU A 229 -3.05 14.48 -9.12
N CYS A 230 -2.21 14.41 -8.07
CA CYS A 230 -0.84 14.95 -8.13
C CYS A 230 -0.02 14.20 -9.20
N ALA A 231 -0.05 12.87 -9.19
CA ALA A 231 0.72 12.04 -10.10
C ALA A 231 0.29 12.26 -11.59
N VAL A 232 -1.00 12.34 -11.84
CA VAL A 232 -1.54 12.59 -13.20
C VAL A 232 -1.14 13.97 -13.72
N ARG A 233 -1.09 14.99 -12.86
CA ARG A 233 -0.60 16.34 -13.25
C ARG A 233 0.85 16.33 -13.71
N GLU A 234 1.67 15.42 -13.19
CA GLU A 234 3.07 15.27 -13.59
C GLU A 234 3.25 14.27 -14.75
N GLY A 235 2.15 13.76 -15.34
CA GLY A 235 2.17 12.93 -16.56
C GLY A 235 2.11 11.43 -16.36
N VAL A 236 1.86 10.94 -15.15
CA VAL A 236 1.65 9.51 -14.87
C VAL A 236 0.42 9.00 -15.62
N ARG A 237 0.53 7.83 -16.28
CA ARG A 237 -0.53 7.26 -17.13
C ARG A 237 -1.10 5.94 -16.64
N CYS A 238 -0.45 5.29 -15.68
CA CYS A 238 -0.89 4.03 -15.09
C CYS A 238 -0.84 4.12 -13.57
N LEU A 239 -1.96 3.83 -12.94
CA LEU A 239 -2.13 3.88 -11.50
C LEU A 239 -2.75 2.57 -10.99
N SER A 240 -2.08 1.90 -10.09
CA SER A 240 -2.65 0.87 -9.23
C SER A 240 -3.10 1.53 -7.94
N ILE A 241 -4.41 1.61 -7.69
CA ILE A 241 -4.96 2.19 -6.46
C ILE A 241 -5.28 1.07 -5.49
N ALA A 242 -4.60 1.08 -4.35
CA ALA A 242 -4.72 0.02 -3.36
C ALA A 242 -5.65 0.41 -2.20
N CYS A 243 -6.43 -0.55 -1.75
CA CYS A 243 -7.08 -0.54 -0.44
C CYS A 243 -6.68 -1.80 0.35
N CYS A 244 -6.89 -1.77 1.65
CA CYS A 244 -6.56 -2.87 2.53
C CYS A 244 -7.78 -3.65 2.95
N GLN A 245 -7.59 -4.96 3.11
CA GLN A 245 -8.57 -5.82 3.77
C GLN A 245 -8.85 -5.28 5.15
N GLY A 246 -10.10 -4.89 5.40
CA GLY A 246 -10.53 -4.24 6.64
C GLY A 246 -11.10 -5.21 7.66
N GLY A 247 -11.75 -6.30 7.22
CA GLY A 247 -12.39 -7.30 8.08
C GLY A 247 -13.91 -7.38 7.95
N SER A 248 -14.47 -6.70 6.96
CA SER A 248 -15.83 -6.89 6.50
C SER A 248 -15.80 -7.08 5.00
N ILE A 249 -16.11 -8.29 4.53
CA ILE A 249 -16.03 -8.61 3.11
C ILE A 249 -16.92 -7.68 2.26
N ALA A 250 -18.08 -7.27 2.75
CA ALA A 250 -18.96 -6.35 2.05
C ALA A 250 -18.31 -4.97 1.90
N GLN A 251 -17.67 -4.45 2.96
CA GLN A 251 -16.96 -3.16 2.92
C GLN A 251 -15.71 -3.23 2.05
N ASP A 252 -14.93 -4.30 2.12
CA ASP A 252 -13.71 -4.49 1.32
C ASP A 252 -14.04 -4.56 -0.18
N VAL A 253 -15.11 -5.29 -0.54
CA VAL A 253 -15.66 -5.34 -1.90
C VAL A 253 -16.16 -3.98 -2.36
N ALA A 254 -16.89 -3.27 -1.49
CA ALA A 254 -17.41 -1.93 -1.77
C ALA A 254 -16.27 -0.92 -2.00
N ALA A 255 -15.20 -0.98 -1.21
CA ALA A 255 -14.03 -0.12 -1.37
C ALA A 255 -13.34 -0.31 -2.73
N LEU A 256 -13.16 -1.56 -3.18
CA LEU A 256 -12.61 -1.86 -4.50
C LEU A 256 -13.51 -1.34 -5.64
N ARG A 257 -14.84 -1.47 -5.49
CA ARG A 257 -15.80 -0.93 -6.46
C ARG A 257 -15.82 0.61 -6.47
N ALA A 258 -15.64 1.23 -5.30
CA ALA A 258 -15.54 2.68 -5.17
C ALA A 258 -14.33 3.23 -5.92
N ILE A 259 -13.19 2.54 -5.94
CA ILE A 259 -12.00 2.94 -6.73
C ILE A 259 -12.37 3.16 -8.20
N ARG A 260 -13.12 2.25 -8.81
CA ARG A 260 -13.51 2.38 -10.23
C ARG A 260 -14.46 3.57 -10.47
N GLN A 261 -15.40 3.83 -9.56
CA GLN A 261 -16.30 4.97 -9.66
C GLN A 261 -15.54 6.29 -9.50
N LEU A 262 -14.64 6.37 -8.51
CA LEU A 262 -13.80 7.54 -8.27
C LEU A 262 -12.83 7.79 -9.43
N ALA A 263 -12.23 6.74 -9.98
CA ALA A 263 -11.37 6.85 -11.17
C ALA A 263 -12.13 7.39 -12.38
N GLY A 264 -13.35 6.90 -12.66
CA GLY A 264 -14.18 7.40 -13.74
C GLY A 264 -14.55 8.89 -13.58
N LYS A 265 -14.72 9.34 -12.34
CA LYS A 265 -15.07 10.73 -12.00
C LYS A 265 -13.89 11.69 -12.06
N TYR A 266 -12.76 11.31 -11.46
CA TYR A 266 -11.65 12.22 -11.17
C TYR A 266 -10.41 12.03 -12.07
N LEU A 267 -10.25 10.84 -12.68
CA LEU A 267 -9.06 10.46 -13.45
C LEU A 267 -9.40 9.99 -14.87
N PRO A 268 -10.20 10.76 -15.65
CA PRO A 268 -10.59 10.35 -16.98
C PRO A 268 -9.38 10.19 -17.89
N GLY A 269 -9.33 9.10 -18.64
CA GLY A 269 -8.25 8.83 -19.61
C GLY A 269 -6.96 8.26 -18.99
N VAL A 270 -6.94 7.98 -17.68
CA VAL A 270 -5.82 7.30 -16.99
C VAL A 270 -6.18 5.82 -16.78
N ALA A 271 -5.23 4.94 -17.03
CA ALA A 271 -5.39 3.52 -16.68
C ALA A 271 -5.34 3.36 -15.15
N VAL A 272 -6.47 2.96 -14.53
CA VAL A 272 -6.58 2.78 -13.08
C VAL A 272 -7.00 1.36 -12.77
N PHE A 273 -6.22 0.68 -11.93
CA PHE A 273 -6.41 -0.71 -11.55
C PHE A 273 -6.61 -0.83 -10.02
N PRO A 274 -7.77 -1.35 -9.55
CA PRO A 274 -7.98 -1.60 -8.13
C PRO A 274 -7.10 -2.75 -7.63
N VAL A 275 -6.42 -2.52 -6.51
CA VAL A 275 -5.53 -3.49 -5.85
C VAL A 275 -6.01 -3.73 -4.42
N LEU A 276 -5.99 -4.98 -3.97
CA LEU A 276 -6.23 -5.31 -2.57
C LEU A 276 -4.91 -5.71 -1.90
N HIS A 277 -4.60 -5.06 -0.79
CA HIS A 277 -3.66 -5.59 0.18
C HIS A 277 -4.37 -6.51 1.14
N GLN A 278 -3.95 -7.76 1.26
CA GLN A 278 -4.40 -8.61 2.33
C GLN A 278 -4.04 -8.02 3.69
N PHE A 279 -4.74 -8.42 4.73
CA PHE A 279 -4.73 -7.79 6.04
C PHE A 279 -3.32 -7.45 6.54
N MET A 280 -3.14 -6.24 7.04
CA MET A 280 -1.82 -5.72 7.44
C MET A 280 -1.70 -5.43 8.94
N GLY A 281 -2.71 -5.78 9.73
CA GLY A 281 -2.68 -5.63 11.18
C GLY A 281 -2.13 -6.85 11.91
N ALA A 282 -2.54 -6.98 13.17
CA ALA A 282 -2.17 -8.12 13.98
C ALA A 282 -2.76 -9.42 13.42
N PHE A 283 -1.89 -10.28 12.93
CA PHE A 283 -2.26 -11.57 12.34
C PHE A 283 -2.53 -12.62 13.44
N PRO A 284 -3.49 -13.56 13.19
CA PRO A 284 -3.65 -14.72 14.06
C PRO A 284 -2.37 -15.54 14.14
N ALA A 285 -2.01 -15.99 15.35
CA ALA A 285 -0.92 -16.95 15.54
C ALA A 285 -1.31 -18.37 15.10
N ASP A 286 -2.60 -18.70 15.17
CA ASP A 286 -3.10 -19.96 14.64
C ASP A 286 -3.01 -19.98 13.11
N ARG A 287 -2.37 -21.01 12.57
CA ARG A 287 -2.10 -21.15 11.14
C ARG A 287 -3.38 -21.24 10.31
N ALA A 288 -4.38 -22.01 10.75
CA ALA A 288 -5.61 -22.20 10.00
C ALA A 288 -6.42 -20.89 9.94
N ALA A 289 -6.45 -20.13 11.04
CA ALA A 289 -7.07 -18.82 11.09
C ALA A 289 -6.34 -17.82 10.18
N ALA A 290 -5.00 -17.84 10.15
CA ALA A 290 -4.19 -17.00 9.26
C ALA A 290 -4.44 -17.34 7.78
N GLU A 291 -4.46 -18.62 7.41
CA GLU A 291 -4.76 -19.08 6.04
C GLU A 291 -6.20 -18.72 5.62
N ALA A 292 -7.17 -18.83 6.53
CA ALA A 292 -8.55 -18.42 6.29
C ALA A 292 -8.68 -16.92 6.01
N LEU A 293 -7.96 -16.10 6.77
CA LEU A 293 -7.89 -14.64 6.59
C LEU A 293 -7.28 -14.26 5.23
N ILE A 294 -6.24 -14.99 4.79
CA ILE A 294 -5.61 -14.82 3.47
C ILE A 294 -6.62 -15.16 2.35
N LEU A 295 -7.34 -16.27 2.50
CA LEU A 295 -8.34 -16.70 1.51
C LEU A 295 -9.52 -15.71 1.43
N GLU A 296 -10.01 -15.22 2.57
CA GLU A 296 -11.09 -14.23 2.64
C GLU A 296 -10.72 -12.95 1.89
N GLY A 297 -9.51 -12.39 2.12
CA GLY A 297 -9.03 -11.22 1.39
C GLY A 297 -8.92 -11.46 -0.12
N ALA A 298 -8.48 -12.65 -0.54
CA ALA A 298 -8.42 -13.01 -1.95
C ALA A 298 -9.82 -13.08 -2.59
N LEU A 299 -10.79 -13.62 -1.87
CA LEU A 299 -12.19 -13.69 -2.31
C LEU A 299 -12.84 -12.30 -2.36
N ALA A 300 -12.57 -11.44 -1.37
CA ALA A 300 -12.99 -10.03 -1.39
C ALA A 300 -12.44 -9.30 -2.62
N ALA A 301 -11.14 -9.49 -2.94
CA ALA A 301 -10.53 -8.91 -4.14
C ALA A 301 -11.25 -9.37 -5.41
N ARG A 302 -11.52 -10.67 -5.55
CA ARG A 302 -12.22 -11.22 -6.71
C ARG A 302 -13.64 -10.67 -6.85
N LYS A 303 -14.42 -10.63 -5.77
CA LYS A 303 -15.80 -10.11 -5.75
C LYS A 303 -15.85 -8.58 -5.94
N GLY A 304 -14.85 -7.86 -5.47
CA GLY A 304 -14.67 -6.42 -5.66
C GLY A 304 -14.16 -6.03 -7.04
N ARG A 305 -13.88 -7.00 -7.93
CA ARG A 305 -13.25 -6.77 -9.24
C ARG A 305 -11.89 -6.10 -9.12
N GLY A 306 -11.12 -6.47 -8.09
CA GLY A 306 -9.71 -6.14 -7.98
C GLY A 306 -8.92 -6.80 -9.11
N ILE A 307 -7.83 -6.17 -9.52
CA ILE A 307 -6.96 -6.66 -10.59
C ILE A 307 -5.70 -7.30 -10.05
N LYS A 308 -5.22 -6.85 -8.89
CA LYS A 308 -4.03 -7.39 -8.23
C LYS A 308 -4.29 -7.57 -6.74
N VAL A 309 -3.69 -8.60 -6.16
CA VAL A 309 -3.63 -8.83 -4.71
C VAL A 309 -2.18 -8.84 -4.26
N ILE A 310 -1.88 -8.03 -3.25
CA ILE A 310 -0.63 -8.14 -2.50
C ILE A 310 -0.88 -9.14 -1.38
N ASN A 311 -0.36 -10.35 -1.58
CA ASN A 311 -0.66 -11.44 -0.67
C ASN A 311 0.24 -11.47 0.56
N LYS A 312 -0.32 -12.03 1.63
CA LYS A 312 0.30 -12.28 2.92
C LYS A 312 0.56 -13.76 3.14
N THR A 313 1.18 -14.09 4.26
CA THR A 313 1.50 -15.46 4.63
C THR A 313 1.01 -15.79 6.04
N TYR A 314 0.88 -17.06 6.37
CA TYR A 314 0.53 -17.51 7.71
C TYR A 314 1.64 -17.20 8.75
N GLU A 315 2.84 -16.80 8.30
CA GLU A 315 3.97 -16.44 9.17
C GLU A 315 4.00 -14.96 9.55
N GLU A 316 3.04 -14.14 9.09
CA GLU A 316 3.00 -12.70 9.38
C GLU A 316 3.04 -12.37 10.88
N ALA A 317 2.48 -13.24 11.73
CA ALA A 317 2.54 -13.07 13.18
C ALA A 317 3.96 -13.27 13.76
N TYR A 318 4.90 -13.85 13.02
CA TYR A 318 6.22 -14.28 13.50
C TYR A 318 7.39 -13.49 12.91
N GLY A 319 7.17 -12.70 11.88
CA GLY A 319 8.21 -11.86 11.27
C GLY A 319 8.34 -11.99 9.76
N VAL A 320 9.59 -12.04 9.24
CA VAL A 320 9.84 -12.16 7.79
C VAL A 320 9.50 -13.58 7.32
N PRO A 321 8.55 -13.72 6.36
CA PRO A 321 8.11 -15.03 5.93
C PRO A 321 9.18 -15.81 5.17
N THR A 322 9.15 -17.14 5.33
CA THR A 322 9.95 -18.07 4.54
C THR A 322 9.48 -18.13 3.07
N ALA A 323 10.32 -18.64 2.18
CA ALA A 323 9.94 -18.90 0.79
C ALA A 323 8.74 -19.87 0.70
N GLN A 324 8.70 -20.89 1.57
CA GLN A 324 7.62 -21.86 1.61
C GLN A 324 6.30 -21.21 2.06
N ALA A 325 6.31 -20.37 3.08
CA ALA A 325 5.12 -19.63 3.52
C ALA A 325 4.62 -18.68 2.44
N ASN A 326 5.52 -17.99 1.74
CA ASN A 326 5.17 -17.17 0.58
C ASN A 326 4.51 -17.99 -0.54
N ALA A 327 5.08 -19.15 -0.89
CA ALA A 327 4.52 -20.03 -1.91
C ALA A 327 3.10 -20.49 -1.53
N LEU A 328 2.88 -20.86 -0.27
CA LEU A 328 1.55 -21.27 0.21
C LEU A 328 0.56 -20.10 0.19
N GLY A 329 0.97 -18.90 0.61
CA GLY A 329 0.15 -17.70 0.53
C GLY A 329 -0.29 -17.40 -0.91
N ILE A 330 0.61 -17.55 -1.89
CA ILE A 330 0.32 -17.41 -3.32
C ILE A 330 -0.72 -18.46 -3.76
N TRP A 331 -0.54 -19.72 -3.40
CA TRP A 331 -1.46 -20.80 -3.78
C TRP A 331 -2.85 -20.58 -3.16
N THR A 332 -2.91 -20.21 -1.87
CA THR A 332 -4.17 -19.90 -1.19
C THR A 332 -4.90 -18.74 -1.88
N THR A 333 -4.17 -17.67 -2.19
CA THR A 333 -4.72 -16.50 -2.90
C THR A 333 -5.22 -16.87 -4.30
N ARG A 334 -4.51 -17.77 -5.01
CA ARG A 334 -4.92 -18.24 -6.35
C ARG A 334 -6.25 -18.95 -6.38
N LEU A 335 -6.70 -19.51 -5.26
CA LEU A 335 -8.04 -20.14 -5.16
C LEU A 335 -9.16 -19.14 -5.51
N ALA A 336 -8.96 -17.85 -5.33
CA ALA A 336 -9.93 -16.83 -5.75
C ALA A 336 -10.14 -16.77 -7.27
N ASN A 337 -9.21 -17.26 -8.09
CA ASN A 337 -9.38 -17.41 -9.54
C ASN A 337 -10.08 -18.74 -9.93
N SER A 338 -10.48 -19.56 -8.97
CA SER A 338 -11.23 -20.80 -9.17
C SER A 338 -12.71 -20.63 -8.87
N ARG A 339 -13.49 -21.72 -9.09
CA ARG A 339 -14.91 -21.75 -8.75
C ARG A 339 -15.21 -21.63 -7.25
N ILE A 340 -14.22 -21.70 -6.38
CA ILE A 340 -14.40 -21.41 -4.94
C ILE A 340 -14.98 -20.02 -4.72
N ALA A 341 -14.60 -19.05 -5.53
CA ALA A 341 -15.18 -17.71 -5.47
C ALA A 341 -16.70 -17.68 -5.73
N ASP A 342 -17.26 -18.66 -6.43
CA ASP A 342 -18.68 -18.71 -6.75
C ASP A 342 -19.53 -19.10 -5.51
N PHE A 343 -18.94 -19.74 -4.50
CA PHE A 343 -19.63 -20.07 -3.25
C PHE A 343 -19.90 -18.86 -2.35
N ILE A 344 -19.16 -17.76 -2.55
CA ILE A 344 -19.40 -16.52 -1.83
C ILE A 344 -20.55 -15.77 -2.50
N VAL A 345 -21.68 -15.71 -1.81
CA VAL A 345 -22.86 -14.93 -2.22
C VAL A 345 -22.90 -13.69 -1.34
N LEU A 346 -22.81 -12.53 -1.96
CA LEU A 346 -22.91 -11.22 -1.29
C LEU A 346 -24.31 -10.64 -1.52
N ASP A 347 -24.79 -9.88 -0.55
CA ASP A 347 -25.94 -9.00 -0.78
C ASP A 347 -25.46 -7.82 -1.65
N GLU A 348 -25.80 -7.84 -2.92
CA GLU A 348 -25.41 -6.81 -3.89
C GLU A 348 -26.05 -5.45 -3.54
N GLY A 349 -27.21 -5.43 -2.86
CA GLY A 349 -27.83 -4.21 -2.35
C GLY A 349 -26.99 -3.58 -1.25
N GLU A 350 -26.56 -4.37 -0.28
CA GLU A 350 -25.66 -3.92 0.81
C GLU A 350 -24.33 -3.41 0.26
N VAL A 351 -23.71 -4.15 -0.67
CA VAL A 351 -22.44 -3.72 -1.29
C VAL A 351 -22.61 -2.44 -2.10
N ALA A 352 -23.71 -2.29 -2.84
CA ALA A 352 -23.97 -1.09 -3.63
C ALA A 352 -24.21 0.13 -2.71
N GLU A 353 -24.94 -0.04 -1.62
CA GLU A 353 -25.17 1.00 -0.61
C GLU A 353 -23.84 1.41 0.04
N GLU A 354 -23.03 0.45 0.49
CA GLU A 354 -21.73 0.73 1.09
C GLU A 354 -20.78 1.43 0.11
N THR A 355 -20.78 1.01 -1.17
CA THR A 355 -20.00 1.66 -2.22
C THR A 355 -20.43 3.13 -2.40
N HIS A 356 -21.74 3.40 -2.42
CA HIS A 356 -22.29 4.74 -2.52
C HIS A 356 -21.79 5.64 -1.37
N TRP A 357 -21.84 5.13 -0.13
CA TRP A 357 -21.41 5.91 1.03
C TRP A 357 -19.90 6.15 1.06
N ILE A 358 -19.09 5.15 0.69
CA ILE A 358 -17.62 5.34 0.56
C ILE A 358 -17.31 6.43 -0.47
N VAL A 359 -17.94 6.39 -1.65
CA VAL A 359 -17.73 7.41 -2.69
C VAL A 359 -18.16 8.79 -2.20
N ARG A 360 -19.31 8.89 -1.54
CA ARG A 360 -19.82 10.16 -0.97
C ARG A 360 -18.88 10.73 0.09
N GLU A 361 -18.42 9.90 1.01
CA GLU A 361 -17.46 10.31 2.04
C GLU A 361 -16.14 10.80 1.43
N VAL A 362 -15.62 10.09 0.41
CA VAL A 362 -14.43 10.53 -0.34
C VAL A 362 -14.67 11.90 -0.99
N ASP A 363 -15.80 12.06 -1.68
CA ASP A 363 -16.17 13.34 -2.31
C ASP A 363 -16.20 14.49 -1.29
N GLU A 364 -16.80 14.27 -0.15
CA GLU A 364 -16.92 15.29 0.91
C GLU A 364 -15.55 15.63 1.54
N ILE A 365 -14.64 14.65 1.67
CA ILE A 365 -13.27 14.87 2.19
C ILE A 365 -12.40 15.62 1.17
N VAL A 366 -12.47 15.29 -0.11
CA VAL A 366 -11.57 15.89 -1.12
C VAL A 366 -12.05 17.25 -1.63
N ALA A 367 -13.36 17.51 -1.66
CA ALA A 367 -13.92 18.74 -2.21
C ALA A 367 -13.33 20.03 -1.61
N PRO A 368 -13.22 20.20 -0.28
CA PRO A 368 -12.65 21.40 0.31
C PRO A 368 -11.15 21.55 0.01
N VAL A 369 -10.42 20.46 -0.25
CA VAL A 369 -9.01 20.50 -0.63
C VAL A 369 -8.89 20.99 -2.07
N LEU A 370 -9.68 20.44 -2.98
CA LEU A 370 -9.68 20.82 -4.39
C LEU A 370 -10.11 22.27 -4.62
N ALA A 371 -10.94 22.82 -3.73
CA ALA A 371 -11.36 24.22 -3.78
C ALA A 371 -10.25 25.22 -3.39
N ARG A 372 -9.10 24.77 -2.88
CA ARG A 372 -8.00 25.65 -2.44
C ARG A 372 -7.08 26.17 -3.55
N GLY A 373 -7.30 25.77 -4.80
CA GLY A 373 -6.53 26.22 -5.96
C GLY A 373 -5.38 25.29 -6.31
N ASP A 374 -4.13 25.61 -5.90
CA ASP A 374 -3.02 24.69 -6.15
C ASP A 374 -3.18 23.42 -5.32
N LEU A 375 -3.02 22.26 -5.97
CA LEU A 375 -3.30 20.98 -5.33
C LEU A 375 -2.28 20.64 -4.23
N TYR A 376 -0.99 20.89 -4.46
CA TYR A 376 0.07 20.58 -3.49
C TYR A 376 -0.04 21.46 -2.25
N ASP A 377 -0.24 22.76 -2.46
CA ASP A 377 -0.48 23.72 -1.35
C ASP A 377 -1.81 23.47 -0.67
N GLY A 378 -2.84 23.10 -1.43
CA GLY A 378 -4.15 22.76 -0.92
C GLY A 378 -4.13 21.55 0.02
N ILE A 379 -3.41 20.49 -0.36
CA ILE A 379 -3.23 19.29 0.47
C ILE A 379 -2.48 19.65 1.76
N ALA A 380 -1.33 20.31 1.64
CA ALA A 380 -0.52 20.67 2.80
C ALA A 380 -1.27 21.59 3.78
N GLY A 381 -1.94 22.63 3.25
CA GLY A 381 -2.75 23.53 4.06
C GLY A 381 -3.95 22.85 4.71
N ALA A 382 -4.56 21.84 4.05
CA ALA A 382 -5.66 21.09 4.62
C ALA A 382 -5.23 20.21 5.83
N PHE A 383 -4.00 19.69 5.82
CA PHE A 383 -3.41 19.05 7.00
C PHE A 383 -3.11 20.08 8.12
N ASP A 384 -2.55 21.24 7.77
CA ASP A 384 -2.27 22.31 8.74
C ASP A 384 -3.57 22.72 9.48
N ASP A 385 -4.69 22.82 8.75
CA ASP A 385 -6.02 23.17 9.28
C ASP A 385 -6.73 21.99 9.96
N GLY A 386 -6.29 20.76 9.74
CA GLY A 386 -6.94 19.53 10.22
C GLY A 386 -8.16 19.09 9.38
N ILE A 387 -8.43 19.73 8.25
CA ILE A 387 -9.47 19.33 7.30
C ILE A 387 -9.13 18.02 6.61
N LEU A 388 -7.83 17.73 6.43
CA LEU A 388 -7.31 16.40 6.19
C LEU A 388 -6.67 15.87 7.47
N ASP A 389 -6.99 14.65 7.83
CA ASP A 389 -6.44 14.00 9.00
C ASP A 389 -6.44 12.48 8.82
N VAL A 390 -5.56 11.81 9.56
CA VAL A 390 -5.41 10.36 9.52
C VAL A 390 -5.39 9.84 10.96
N PRO A 391 -6.27 8.89 11.33
CA PRO A 391 -6.29 8.34 12.66
C PRO A 391 -4.95 7.68 13.03
N PHE A 392 -4.55 7.78 14.29
CA PHE A 392 -3.33 7.17 14.85
C PHE A 392 -2.03 7.59 14.12
N SER A 393 -1.99 8.80 13.57
CA SER A 393 -0.83 9.31 12.84
C SER A 393 0.43 9.37 13.72
N ALA A 394 1.56 8.95 13.17
CA ALA A 394 2.88 9.16 13.78
C ALA A 394 3.42 10.58 13.54
N SER A 395 2.91 11.27 12.53
CA SER A 395 3.41 12.57 12.09
C SER A 395 2.89 13.72 12.97
N ARG A 396 3.78 14.64 13.33
CA ARG A 396 3.39 15.90 14.00
C ARG A 396 2.62 16.86 13.08
N TYR A 397 2.55 16.57 11.79
CA TYR A 397 1.87 17.38 10.78
C TYR A 397 0.46 16.88 10.45
N ALA A 398 -0.04 15.89 11.19
CA ALA A 398 -1.43 15.49 11.20
C ALA A 398 -1.95 15.56 12.65
N ARG A 399 -3.21 15.87 12.82
CA ARG A 399 -3.80 16.06 14.17
C ARG A 399 -4.05 14.74 14.88
N GLY A 400 -4.45 13.69 14.12
CA GLY A 400 -4.81 12.40 14.69
C GLY A 400 -6.13 12.46 15.50
N ASP A 401 -7.00 13.42 15.20
CA ASP A 401 -8.26 13.64 15.91
C ASP A 401 -9.37 12.68 15.49
N VAL A 402 -9.21 12.03 14.33
CA VAL A 402 -10.17 11.06 13.83
C VAL A 402 -10.10 9.77 14.63
N LEU A 403 -11.26 9.30 15.12
CA LEU A 403 -11.36 8.07 15.89
C LEU A 403 -12.31 7.08 15.20
N PRO A 404 -11.80 6.03 14.56
CA PRO A 404 -12.62 4.98 13.96
C PRO A 404 -12.92 3.84 14.93
N MET A 405 -14.00 3.10 14.64
CA MET A 405 -14.40 1.87 15.36
C MET A 405 -15.05 0.89 14.39
N ARG A 406 -15.09 -0.38 14.77
CA ARG A 406 -15.82 -1.40 14.02
C ARG A 406 -17.27 -1.48 14.47
N ASP A 407 -18.18 -1.60 13.49
CA ASP A 407 -19.57 -1.94 13.71
C ASP A 407 -19.77 -3.46 13.92
N ARG A 408 -21.05 -3.91 13.96
CA ARG A 408 -21.39 -5.35 14.18
C ARG A 408 -20.90 -6.26 13.06
N THR A 409 -20.76 -5.75 11.85
CA THR A 409 -20.34 -6.51 10.68
C THR A 409 -18.81 -6.55 10.53
N GLY A 410 -18.08 -5.90 11.44
CA GLY A 410 -16.64 -5.72 11.35
C GLY A 410 -16.21 -4.54 10.46
N ALA A 411 -17.16 -3.88 9.80
CA ALA A 411 -16.87 -2.71 8.96
C ALA A 411 -16.42 -1.52 9.82
N ILE A 412 -15.48 -0.74 9.28
CA ILE A 412 -14.85 0.38 9.99
C ILE A 412 -15.67 1.65 9.75
N ARG A 413 -16.05 2.32 10.83
CA ARG A 413 -16.91 3.51 10.86
C ARG A 413 -16.25 4.66 11.61
N TYR A 414 -16.74 5.87 11.40
CA TYR A 414 -16.33 7.04 12.17
C TYR A 414 -17.04 7.10 13.50
N HIS A 415 -16.32 7.00 14.60
CA HIS A 415 -16.82 7.34 15.94
C HIS A 415 -16.65 8.84 16.23
N HIS A 416 -15.49 9.39 15.85
CA HIS A 416 -15.20 10.81 15.88
C HIS A 416 -14.50 11.21 14.58
N VAL A 417 -14.89 12.32 13.98
CA VAL A 417 -14.40 12.74 12.65
C VAL A 417 -13.35 13.86 12.69
N GLY A 418 -12.98 14.34 13.87
CA GLY A 418 -12.10 15.51 13.99
C GLY A 418 -12.68 16.73 13.26
N GLN A 419 -11.91 17.32 12.35
CA GLN A 419 -12.29 18.46 11.52
C GLN A 419 -12.62 18.08 10.07
N LEU A 420 -12.77 16.79 9.76
CA LEU A 420 -13.16 16.35 8.41
C LEU A 420 -14.50 16.98 8.03
N ALA A 421 -14.60 17.49 6.81
CA ALA A 421 -15.79 18.20 6.32
C ALA A 421 -16.92 17.24 5.90
N LEU A 422 -17.31 16.31 6.78
CA LEU A 422 -18.35 15.33 6.53
C LEU A 422 -19.75 15.91 6.85
N SER A 423 -20.71 15.62 5.99
CA SER A 423 -22.08 16.08 6.12
C SER A 423 -22.82 15.41 7.29
N ARG A 424 -23.91 16.06 7.71
CA ARG A 424 -24.77 15.54 8.78
C ARG A 424 -25.29 14.14 8.49
N ASP A 425 -25.63 13.84 7.24
CA ASP A 425 -26.14 12.52 6.84
C ASP A 425 -25.10 11.43 7.03
N VAL A 426 -23.83 11.70 6.64
CA VAL A 426 -22.69 10.79 6.86
C VAL A 426 -22.48 10.55 8.36
N LEU A 427 -22.51 11.62 9.17
CA LEU A 427 -22.34 11.51 10.62
C LEU A 427 -23.47 10.68 11.26
N GLN A 428 -24.72 10.94 10.89
CA GLN A 428 -25.88 10.21 11.41
C GLN A 428 -25.84 8.72 11.03
N ARG A 429 -25.45 8.38 9.80
CA ARG A 429 -25.30 6.99 9.37
C ARG A 429 -24.23 6.27 10.19
N ASN A 430 -23.05 6.84 10.33
CA ASN A 430 -21.97 6.24 11.09
C ASN A 430 -22.36 6.04 12.56
N ALA A 431 -23.01 7.03 13.18
CA ALA A 431 -23.52 6.95 14.55
C ALA A 431 -24.55 5.81 14.70
N ALA A 432 -25.52 5.69 13.78
CA ALA A 432 -26.53 4.63 13.81
C ALA A 432 -25.91 3.23 13.67
N LEU A 433 -24.88 3.05 12.83
CA LEU A 433 -24.19 1.79 12.67
C LEU A 433 -23.33 1.40 13.89
N LEU A 434 -22.86 2.40 14.66
CA LEU A 434 -22.07 2.20 15.87
C LEU A 434 -22.90 2.15 17.16
N ASP A 435 -24.19 2.51 17.13
CA ASP A 435 -25.03 2.70 18.33
C ASP A 435 -24.94 1.51 19.30
N HIS A 436 -25.05 0.28 18.80
CA HIS A 436 -24.97 -0.93 19.63
C HIS A 436 -23.63 -1.09 20.38
N ALA A 437 -22.54 -0.52 19.83
CA ALA A 437 -21.20 -0.62 20.43
C ALA A 437 -20.98 0.49 21.47
N THR A 438 -21.64 1.65 21.29
CA THR A 438 -21.39 2.87 22.07
C THR A 438 -22.46 3.15 23.13
N SER A 439 -23.67 2.58 23.00
CA SER A 439 -24.80 2.78 23.90
C SER A 439 -24.76 1.95 25.19
N SER A 440 -23.75 1.07 25.36
CA SER A 440 -23.61 0.26 26.58
C SER A 440 -23.18 1.14 27.77
N PRO A 441 -23.79 0.99 28.96
CA PRO A 441 -23.32 1.65 30.19
C PRO A 441 -21.87 1.34 30.57
N SER A 442 -21.34 0.21 30.08
CA SER A 442 -19.94 -0.22 30.32
C SER A 442 -19.01 0.14 29.15
N PHE A 443 -19.46 1.00 28.22
CA PHE A 443 -18.64 1.38 27.09
C PHE A 443 -17.38 2.12 27.52
N ASN A 444 -16.23 1.61 27.07
CA ASN A 444 -14.93 2.24 27.22
C ASN A 444 -14.26 2.32 25.86
N VAL A 445 -13.91 3.53 25.45
CA VAL A 445 -13.31 3.80 24.14
C VAL A 445 -12.01 3.03 23.94
N PHE A 446 -11.13 3.00 24.94
CA PHE A 446 -9.85 2.33 24.87
C PHE A 446 -10.01 0.81 24.69
N ASP A 447 -10.88 0.20 25.52
CA ASP A 447 -11.15 -1.23 25.42
C ASP A 447 -11.76 -1.62 24.07
N LYS A 448 -12.63 -0.76 23.53
CA LYS A 448 -13.22 -0.98 22.21
C LYS A 448 -12.17 -0.89 21.11
N LEU A 449 -11.29 0.13 21.14
CA LEU A 449 -10.21 0.29 20.19
C LEU A 449 -9.25 -0.91 20.21
N MET A 450 -8.85 -1.37 21.39
CA MET A 450 -7.97 -2.53 21.52
C MET A 450 -8.61 -3.80 20.94
N ARG A 451 -9.91 -4.02 21.17
CA ARG A 451 -10.64 -5.13 20.57
C ARG A 451 -10.72 -5.00 19.05
N ASP A 452 -10.93 -3.80 18.54
CA ASP A 452 -11.06 -3.54 17.10
C ASP A 452 -9.74 -3.68 16.36
N ILE A 453 -8.62 -3.27 16.97
CA ILE A 453 -7.27 -3.45 16.44
C ILE A 453 -6.89 -4.93 16.40
N LEU A 454 -7.24 -5.66 17.48
CA LEU A 454 -6.97 -7.09 17.62
C LEU A 454 -8.10 -7.97 17.08
N HIS A 455 -8.90 -7.46 16.15
CA HIS A 455 -10.13 -8.08 15.65
C HIS A 455 -9.96 -9.55 15.26
N PHE A 456 -8.89 -9.89 14.56
CA PHE A 456 -8.62 -11.26 14.11
C PHE A 456 -7.81 -12.09 15.10
N VAL A 457 -7.14 -11.47 16.07
CA VAL A 457 -6.32 -12.19 17.08
C VAL A 457 -7.20 -12.76 18.20
N ASN A 458 -8.24 -12.02 18.61
CA ASN A 458 -9.10 -12.35 19.73
C ASN A 458 -10.34 -13.16 19.33
N GLN A 459 -10.43 -13.66 18.10
CA GLN A 459 -11.50 -14.56 17.70
C GLN A 459 -11.39 -15.86 18.49
N PRO A 460 -12.49 -16.39 19.08
CA PRO A 460 -12.45 -17.69 19.72
C PRO A 460 -12.06 -18.72 18.66
N THR A 461 -10.94 -19.37 18.84
CA THR A 461 -10.56 -20.55 18.08
C THR A 461 -11.71 -21.56 18.21
N PRO A 462 -12.24 -22.14 17.12
CA PRO A 462 -13.17 -23.25 17.23
C PRO A 462 -12.52 -24.30 18.14
N GLY A 463 -13.17 -24.57 19.27
CA GLY A 463 -12.66 -25.59 20.19
C GLY A 463 -12.41 -26.91 19.43
N PRO A 464 -11.52 -27.78 19.93
CA PRO A 464 -11.31 -29.08 19.30
C PRO A 464 -12.66 -29.73 19.11
N ILE A 465 -12.95 -30.16 17.88
CA ILE A 465 -14.14 -30.96 17.58
C ILE A 465 -14.09 -32.11 18.57
N ALA A 466 -15.02 -32.12 19.52
CA ALA A 466 -15.12 -33.23 20.48
C ALA A 466 -15.29 -34.46 19.61
N GLY A 467 -14.24 -35.28 19.56
CA GLY A 467 -14.28 -36.52 18.82
C GLY A 467 -15.38 -37.39 19.42
N ASN A 468 -16.52 -37.42 18.77
CA ASN A 468 -17.47 -38.52 18.99
C ASN A 468 -16.71 -39.77 18.59
N GLY A 469 -16.28 -40.52 19.59
CA GLY A 469 -15.68 -41.81 19.36
C GLY A 469 -16.62 -42.68 18.52
N ILE A 470 -16.09 -43.14 17.38
CA ILE A 470 -16.60 -44.27 16.62
C ILE A 470 -15.95 -45.52 17.20
#